data_4f39839dc961de75abce0f40300c467f
#
_entry.id   4f39839dc961de75abce0f40300c467f
#
_cell.length_a   1.000
_cell.length_b   1.000
_cell.length_c   1.000
_cell.angle_alpha   90.00
_cell.angle_beta   90.00
_cell.angle_gamma   90.00
#
_symmetry.space_group_name_H-M   'P 1'
#
loop_
_entity.id
_entity.type
_entity.pdbx_description
1 polymer ?
#
loop_
_entity_poly.entity_id
_entity_poly.type
_entity_poly.pdbx_seq_one_letter_code
_entity_poly.pdbx_strand_id
1 'polypeptide(L)'
;MYNVKSSKAEEFISHKEVLKTIEYAENNQNNSALIEEILEKAKQKKGLTYKEASVLLACKEDQTNKEIFELAKQIKQDFYGNRIVLFAPLYLSNYCINGCTYCPYHATNKHIPRKKMTQEEIKNEVIALQDMGHKRLALEAGEDPVNNPIEYILDSIKTIYSIKHKNGAIRRVNVNIAATTVENYKKLHEAGIGTYILFQETYNKETYERLHPTGPKHNYAYHTEAMDRAMQGGIDDVGIGVLFGLEDYRYEFAALLMHAEHLEATYGVGPHTISVPRIRKADDIDPTAFKNAIDDETFKKIVAVIRIAVPYTGMIISTRESKECRKDLLELGVSQISGGSKTSVGGYYKPEKEDEDSSQFEVNDNRTLDEVVNWLMELGYLPSFCTACYGNNRTGERFMELCKEQQIHNFCHPNAIMTLKEYLTDYASDTTKETSKQLLLKEIETLKDEKIKNIVIENLKRIENGERDFKF
;
A
#
# COMPACT_ATOMS: atom_id res chain seq x y z
N MET A 1 21.02 16.42 -15.33
CA MET A 1 21.93 16.17 -14.16
C MET A 1 21.03 15.82 -13.00
N TYR A 2 21.42 14.87 -12.15
CA TYR A 2 20.59 14.51 -10.98
C TYR A 2 20.39 15.72 -10.05
N ASN A 3 19.15 15.96 -9.70
CA ASN A 3 18.76 17.00 -8.77
C ASN A 3 17.51 16.57 -8.01
N VAL A 4 17.69 16.17 -6.76
CA VAL A 4 16.61 15.65 -5.90
C VAL A 4 15.46 16.62 -5.69
N LYS A 5 15.67 17.94 -5.82
CA LYS A 5 14.64 18.97 -5.66
C LYS A 5 14.10 19.52 -6.98
N SER A 6 14.42 18.91 -8.11
CA SER A 6 13.90 19.37 -9.40
C SER A 6 12.41 19.03 -9.52
N SER A 7 11.67 19.90 -10.20
CA SER A 7 10.28 19.65 -10.60
C SER A 7 10.15 18.80 -11.87
N LYS A 8 11.29 18.36 -12.45
CA LYS A 8 11.30 17.58 -13.68
C LYS A 8 11.62 16.12 -13.39
N ALA A 9 10.76 15.24 -13.83
CA ALA A 9 10.89 13.79 -13.63
C ALA A 9 12.28 13.26 -13.96
N GLU A 10 12.83 13.58 -15.14
CA GLU A 10 14.13 13.08 -15.62
C GLU A 10 15.35 13.66 -14.87
N GLU A 11 15.16 14.65 -13.99
CA GLU A 11 16.21 15.21 -13.17
C GLU A 11 16.20 14.61 -11.75
N PHE A 12 15.03 14.40 -11.12
CA PHE A 12 14.97 13.72 -9.83
C PHE A 12 14.98 12.20 -9.95
N ILE A 13 14.58 11.63 -11.11
CA ILE A 13 14.84 10.23 -11.52
C ILE A 13 15.83 10.26 -12.69
N SER A 14 17.09 10.49 -12.38
CA SER A 14 18.12 10.55 -13.43
C SER A 14 18.56 9.16 -13.85
N HIS A 15 18.24 8.74 -15.08
CA HIS A 15 18.66 7.47 -15.65
C HIS A 15 20.18 7.21 -15.48
N LYS A 16 21.01 8.23 -15.77
CA LYS A 16 22.45 8.14 -15.60
C LYS A 16 22.87 7.88 -14.16
N GLU A 17 22.17 8.50 -13.21
CA GLU A 17 22.48 8.33 -11.78
C GLU A 17 22.03 6.94 -11.29
N VAL A 18 20.89 6.43 -11.77
CA VAL A 18 20.44 5.07 -11.46
C VAL A 18 21.47 4.04 -11.96
N LEU A 19 21.93 4.14 -13.22
CA LEU A 19 22.95 3.23 -13.76
C LEU A 19 24.26 3.27 -12.97
N LYS A 20 24.73 4.46 -12.60
CA LYS A 20 25.93 4.60 -11.75
C LYS A 20 25.72 4.00 -10.35
N THR A 21 24.51 4.09 -9.81
CA THR A 21 24.18 3.51 -8.52
C THR A 21 24.23 1.98 -8.59
N ILE A 22 23.69 1.37 -9.65
CA ILE A 22 23.75 -0.08 -9.87
C ILE A 22 25.22 -0.53 -10.00
N GLU A 23 26.01 0.15 -10.85
CA GLU A 23 27.43 -0.16 -11.02
C GLU A 23 28.20 -0.04 -9.69
N TYR A 24 27.95 1.03 -8.92
CA TYR A 24 28.56 1.23 -7.62
C TYR A 24 28.18 0.11 -6.63
N ALA A 25 26.91 -0.28 -6.60
CA ALA A 25 26.43 -1.36 -5.74
C ALA A 25 27.05 -2.71 -6.12
N GLU A 26 27.13 -3.03 -7.42
CA GLU A 26 27.75 -4.26 -7.91
C GLU A 26 29.25 -4.32 -7.57
N ASN A 27 29.97 -3.22 -7.74
CA ASN A 27 31.39 -3.13 -7.39
C ASN A 27 31.65 -3.27 -5.89
N ASN A 28 30.68 -2.95 -5.05
CA ASN A 28 30.76 -3.02 -3.59
C ASN A 28 29.98 -4.17 -2.94
N GLN A 29 29.40 -5.08 -3.72
CA GLN A 29 28.54 -6.17 -3.21
C GLN A 29 29.24 -7.13 -2.24
N ASN A 30 30.58 -7.15 -2.23
CA ASN A 30 31.42 -7.96 -1.36
C ASN A 30 32.34 -7.09 -0.46
N ASN A 31 32.11 -5.79 -0.38
CA ASN A 31 32.91 -4.88 0.44
C ASN A 31 32.38 -4.90 1.88
N SER A 32 32.86 -5.86 2.67
CA SER A 32 32.38 -6.11 4.05
C SER A 32 32.45 -4.87 4.93
N ALA A 33 33.54 -4.08 4.82
CA ALA A 33 33.71 -2.88 5.63
C ALA A 33 32.65 -1.82 5.33
N LEU A 34 32.35 -1.58 4.04
CA LEU A 34 31.29 -0.64 3.64
C LEU A 34 29.90 -1.15 4.04
N ILE A 35 29.66 -2.45 3.87
CA ILE A 35 28.37 -3.06 4.22
C ILE A 35 28.14 -2.96 5.75
N GLU A 36 29.15 -3.23 6.56
CA GLU A 36 29.08 -3.08 8.02
C GLU A 36 28.80 -1.62 8.41
N GLU A 37 29.47 -0.64 7.80
CA GLU A 37 29.21 0.79 8.01
C GLU A 37 27.76 1.15 7.70
N ILE A 38 27.21 0.67 6.57
CA ILE A 38 25.82 0.90 6.17
C ILE A 38 24.85 0.26 7.18
N LEU A 39 25.12 -0.96 7.64
CA LEU A 39 24.28 -1.65 8.63
C LEU A 39 24.29 -0.91 9.98
N GLU A 40 25.46 -0.43 10.45
CA GLU A 40 25.56 0.38 11.67
C GLU A 40 24.76 1.70 11.55
N LYS A 41 24.82 2.35 10.39
CA LYS A 41 23.99 3.53 10.10
C LYS A 41 22.50 3.17 10.12
N ALA A 42 22.11 2.04 9.52
CA ALA A 42 20.73 1.57 9.47
C ALA A 42 20.15 1.28 10.88
N LYS A 43 20.96 0.80 11.81
CA LYS A 43 20.57 0.60 13.22
C LYS A 43 20.14 1.89 13.92
N GLN A 44 20.54 3.06 13.42
CA GLN A 44 20.08 4.35 13.92
C GLN A 44 18.63 4.69 13.50
N LYS A 45 18.03 3.90 12.59
CA LYS A 45 16.62 4.01 12.13
C LYS A 45 16.26 5.35 11.49
N LYS A 46 17.23 6.03 10.89
CA LYS A 46 17.05 7.32 10.20
C LYS A 46 16.88 7.18 8.70
N GLY A 47 16.91 5.94 8.21
CA GLY A 47 16.87 5.63 6.78
C GLY A 47 18.26 5.54 6.15
N LEU A 48 18.28 5.09 4.89
CA LEU A 48 19.46 4.99 4.04
C LEU A 48 19.21 5.73 2.74
N THR A 49 20.27 6.25 2.14
CA THR A 49 20.19 6.76 0.77
C THR A 49 19.97 5.64 -0.23
N TYR A 50 19.44 5.98 -1.43
CA TYR A 50 19.26 5.01 -2.52
C TYR A 50 20.57 4.27 -2.87
N LYS A 51 21.73 4.92 -2.76
CA LYS A 51 23.06 4.30 -2.99
C LYS A 51 23.41 3.26 -1.94
N GLU A 52 23.31 3.61 -0.66
CA GLU A 52 23.59 2.71 0.46
C GLU A 52 22.65 1.50 0.44
N ALA A 53 21.36 1.74 0.23
CA ALA A 53 20.37 0.68 0.13
C ALA A 53 20.65 -0.25 -1.07
N SER A 54 21.09 0.30 -2.21
CA SER A 54 21.46 -0.51 -3.38
C SER A 54 22.65 -1.42 -3.12
N VAL A 55 23.63 -1.00 -2.30
CA VAL A 55 24.75 -1.87 -1.86
C VAL A 55 24.23 -3.03 -1.02
N LEU A 56 23.32 -2.80 -0.07
CA LEU A 56 22.71 -3.89 0.71
C LEU A 56 21.93 -4.85 -0.20
N LEU A 57 21.18 -4.30 -1.17
CA LEU A 57 20.44 -5.12 -2.12
C LEU A 57 21.35 -6.00 -2.99
N ALA A 58 22.51 -5.49 -3.38
CA ALA A 58 23.49 -6.21 -4.20
C ALA A 58 24.29 -7.27 -3.43
N CYS A 59 24.37 -7.19 -2.09
CA CYS A 59 25.13 -8.12 -1.28
C CYS A 59 24.71 -9.58 -1.50
N LYS A 60 25.68 -10.49 -1.66
CA LYS A 60 25.46 -11.91 -1.93
C LYS A 60 25.86 -12.84 -0.77
N GLU A 61 26.45 -12.29 0.27
CA GLU A 61 26.91 -13.08 1.41
C GLU A 61 25.70 -13.51 2.27
N ASP A 62 25.55 -14.80 2.48
CA ASP A 62 24.41 -15.39 3.19
C ASP A 62 24.28 -14.90 4.64
N GLN A 63 25.42 -14.75 5.34
CA GLN A 63 25.42 -14.28 6.72
C GLN A 63 24.93 -12.84 6.81
N THR A 64 25.43 -11.97 5.95
CA THR A 64 25.01 -10.57 5.86
C THR A 64 23.55 -10.44 5.44
N ASN A 65 23.07 -11.30 4.55
CA ASN A 65 21.64 -11.31 4.18
C ASN A 65 20.74 -11.66 5.38
N LYS A 66 21.16 -12.58 6.25
CA LYS A 66 20.44 -12.87 7.50
C LYS A 66 20.41 -11.65 8.43
N GLU A 67 21.52 -10.93 8.54
CA GLU A 67 21.59 -9.70 9.35
C GLU A 67 20.67 -8.60 8.80
N ILE A 68 20.63 -8.43 7.47
CA ILE A 68 19.70 -7.53 6.80
C ILE A 68 18.24 -7.89 7.14
N PHE A 69 17.86 -9.17 7.07
CA PHE A 69 16.51 -9.61 7.39
C PHE A 69 16.16 -9.38 8.87
N GLU A 70 17.04 -9.73 9.78
CA GLU A 70 16.83 -9.48 11.21
C GLU A 70 16.73 -7.99 11.54
N LEU A 71 17.55 -7.15 10.92
CA LEU A 71 17.46 -5.70 11.09
C LEU A 71 16.14 -5.14 10.53
N ALA A 72 15.67 -5.64 9.38
CA ALA A 72 14.38 -5.23 8.81
C ALA A 72 13.21 -5.59 9.74
N LYS A 73 13.21 -6.81 10.30
CA LYS A 73 12.24 -7.25 11.33
C LYS A 73 12.25 -6.33 12.55
N GLN A 74 13.44 -6.02 13.07
CA GLN A 74 13.58 -5.16 14.24
C GLN A 74 13.06 -3.75 13.94
N ILE A 75 13.42 -3.17 12.81
CA ILE A 75 12.95 -1.83 12.39
C ILE A 75 11.42 -1.83 12.24
N LYS A 76 10.85 -2.85 11.57
CA LYS A 76 9.39 -2.98 11.47
C LYS A 76 8.73 -3.04 12.84
N GLN A 77 9.29 -3.83 13.77
CA GLN A 77 8.77 -3.97 15.12
C GLN A 77 8.83 -2.64 15.88
N ASP A 78 9.90 -1.87 15.74
CA ASP A 78 10.10 -0.61 16.44
C ASP A 78 9.14 0.50 15.96
N PHE A 79 8.82 0.56 14.65
CA PHE A 79 7.93 1.59 14.09
C PHE A 79 6.45 1.16 14.10
N TYR A 80 6.17 -0.09 13.77
CA TYR A 80 4.81 -0.57 13.52
C TYR A 80 4.31 -1.57 14.57
N GLY A 81 5.24 -2.16 15.35
CA GLY A 81 4.89 -3.27 16.22
C GLY A 81 4.39 -4.48 15.43
N ASN A 82 3.50 -5.23 16.03
CA ASN A 82 2.85 -6.37 15.39
C ASN A 82 1.53 -6.01 14.68
N ARG A 83 1.20 -4.72 14.54
CA ARG A 83 -0.06 -4.28 13.90
C ARG A 83 0.01 -4.44 12.39
N ILE A 84 -1.07 -4.98 11.83
CA ILE A 84 -1.27 -5.08 10.39
C ILE A 84 -2.59 -4.40 10.02
N VAL A 85 -2.51 -3.38 9.18
CA VAL A 85 -3.68 -2.63 8.72
C VAL A 85 -4.36 -3.39 7.58
N LEU A 86 -5.68 -3.51 7.65
CA LEU A 86 -6.50 -4.20 6.67
C LEU A 86 -7.30 -3.22 5.81
N PHE A 87 -7.41 -3.53 4.51
CA PHE A 87 -8.23 -2.81 3.56
C PHE A 87 -8.79 -3.75 2.47
N ALA A 88 -9.71 -3.25 1.67
CA ALA A 88 -10.17 -3.91 0.45
C ALA A 88 -10.09 -2.96 -0.75
N PRO A 89 -9.73 -3.43 -1.96
CA PRO A 89 -9.93 -2.66 -3.18
C PRO A 89 -11.41 -2.59 -3.53
N LEU A 90 -11.83 -1.50 -4.17
CA LEU A 90 -13.15 -1.38 -4.80
C LEU A 90 -12.97 -0.81 -6.20
N TYR A 91 -13.17 -1.66 -7.21
CA TYR A 91 -13.05 -1.30 -8.61
C TYR A 91 -14.35 -0.65 -9.09
N LEU A 92 -14.27 0.65 -9.41
CA LEU A 92 -15.43 1.42 -9.85
C LEU A 92 -15.73 1.23 -11.33
N SER A 93 -14.67 1.08 -12.15
CA SER A 93 -14.78 0.96 -13.60
C SER A 93 -13.50 0.41 -14.23
N ASN A 94 -13.63 -0.42 -15.26
CA ASN A 94 -12.54 -0.89 -16.10
C ASN A 94 -12.48 -0.23 -17.48
N TYR A 95 -13.30 0.80 -17.73
CA TYR A 95 -13.15 1.62 -18.92
C TYR A 95 -11.79 2.35 -18.87
N CYS A 96 -10.96 2.13 -19.90
CA CYS A 96 -9.63 2.72 -19.98
C CYS A 96 -9.27 2.98 -21.45
N ILE A 97 -8.63 4.13 -21.72
CA ILE A 97 -8.19 4.55 -23.06
C ILE A 97 -6.71 4.32 -23.29
N ASN A 98 -5.96 3.85 -22.27
CA ASN A 98 -4.53 3.57 -22.37
C ASN A 98 -4.24 2.20 -22.98
N GLY A 99 -3.05 2.06 -23.57
CA GLY A 99 -2.57 0.83 -24.18
C GLY A 99 -1.54 0.07 -23.32
N CYS A 100 -1.67 0.08 -22.00
CA CYS A 100 -0.70 -0.55 -21.08
C CYS A 100 -0.60 -2.06 -21.33
N THR A 101 0.57 -2.56 -21.77
CA THR A 101 0.76 -3.95 -22.19
C THR A 101 0.74 -4.99 -21.06
N TYR A 102 0.67 -4.55 -19.82
CA TYR A 102 0.66 -5.38 -18.60
C TYR A 102 -0.69 -5.34 -17.85
N CYS A 103 -1.68 -4.61 -18.37
CA CYS A 103 -2.97 -4.41 -17.70
C CYS A 103 -4.13 -4.87 -18.59
N PRO A 104 -5.01 -5.76 -18.13
CA PRO A 104 -6.14 -6.25 -18.95
C PRO A 104 -7.13 -5.16 -19.33
N TYR A 105 -7.10 -4.00 -18.67
CA TYR A 105 -7.96 -2.87 -18.98
C TYR A 105 -7.49 -2.07 -20.21
N HIS A 106 -6.38 -2.46 -20.87
CA HIS A 106 -5.88 -1.73 -22.03
C HIS A 106 -6.94 -1.63 -23.14
N ALA A 107 -6.93 -0.51 -23.85
CA ALA A 107 -7.98 -0.14 -24.81
C ALA A 107 -8.18 -1.15 -25.96
N THR A 108 -7.13 -1.90 -26.31
CA THR A 108 -7.19 -2.91 -27.39
C THR A 108 -7.69 -4.28 -26.95
N ASN A 109 -7.75 -4.56 -25.64
CA ASN A 109 -8.37 -5.79 -25.15
C ASN A 109 -9.89 -5.78 -25.42
N LYS A 110 -10.36 -6.72 -26.24
CA LYS A 110 -11.77 -6.88 -26.61
C LYS A 110 -12.44 -8.06 -25.90
N HIS A 111 -11.70 -8.82 -25.10
CA HIS A 111 -12.21 -10.00 -24.41
C HIS A 111 -12.88 -9.60 -23.09
N ILE A 112 -12.25 -8.70 -22.34
CA ILE A 112 -12.78 -8.28 -21.04
C ILE A 112 -14.06 -7.43 -21.20
N PRO A 113 -15.16 -7.77 -20.52
CA PRO A 113 -16.36 -6.96 -20.54
C PRO A 113 -16.11 -5.61 -19.89
N ARG A 114 -16.47 -4.51 -20.59
CA ARG A 114 -16.34 -3.16 -20.03
C ARG A 114 -17.51 -2.85 -19.11
N LYS A 115 -17.19 -2.46 -17.91
CA LYS A 115 -18.15 -2.22 -16.85
C LYS A 115 -17.82 -0.95 -16.08
N LYS A 116 -18.86 -0.22 -15.68
CA LYS A 116 -18.80 0.95 -14.80
C LYS A 116 -19.97 0.86 -13.84
N MET A 117 -19.73 0.96 -12.56
CA MET A 117 -20.78 0.89 -11.57
C MET A 117 -21.61 2.18 -11.52
N THR A 118 -22.91 2.01 -11.40
CA THR A 118 -23.83 3.08 -10.99
C THR A 118 -23.68 3.38 -9.51
N GLN A 119 -24.18 4.52 -9.02
CA GLN A 119 -24.14 4.86 -7.61
C GLN A 119 -24.92 3.86 -6.73
N GLU A 120 -25.98 3.23 -7.25
CA GLU A 120 -26.71 2.18 -6.53
C GLU A 120 -25.92 0.87 -6.46
N GLU A 121 -25.19 0.49 -7.52
CA GLU A 121 -24.30 -0.66 -7.47
C GLU A 121 -23.14 -0.42 -6.48
N ILE A 122 -22.53 0.78 -6.47
CA ILE A 122 -21.52 1.17 -5.47
C ILE A 122 -22.07 1.03 -4.06
N LYS A 123 -23.29 1.47 -3.81
CA LYS A 123 -23.96 1.33 -2.51
C LYS A 123 -24.08 -0.15 -2.11
N ASN A 124 -24.51 -1.01 -3.01
CA ASN A 124 -24.64 -2.44 -2.72
C ASN A 124 -23.29 -3.11 -2.43
N GLU A 125 -22.24 -2.78 -3.18
CA GLU A 125 -20.87 -3.23 -2.93
C GLU A 125 -20.36 -2.77 -1.57
N VAL A 126 -20.61 -1.51 -1.20
CA VAL A 126 -20.20 -0.96 0.10
C VAL A 126 -20.94 -1.62 1.26
N ILE A 127 -22.23 -1.93 1.10
CA ILE A 127 -22.98 -2.68 2.11
C ILE A 127 -22.38 -4.08 2.31
N ALA A 128 -22.06 -4.79 1.22
CA ALA A 128 -21.40 -6.10 1.28
C ALA A 128 -20.03 -6.01 1.97
N LEU A 129 -19.23 -5.01 1.65
CA LEU A 129 -17.94 -4.76 2.30
C LEU A 129 -18.07 -4.41 3.79
N GLN A 130 -19.10 -3.67 4.16
CA GLN A 130 -19.41 -3.38 5.57
C GLN A 130 -19.90 -4.63 6.31
N ASP A 131 -20.66 -5.51 5.67
CA ASP A 131 -21.06 -6.81 6.24
C ASP A 131 -19.87 -7.76 6.46
N MET A 132 -18.80 -7.62 5.67
CA MET A 132 -17.52 -8.30 5.91
C MET A 132 -16.70 -7.68 7.05
N GLY A 133 -17.00 -6.45 7.45
CA GLY A 133 -16.31 -5.70 8.51
C GLY A 133 -15.26 -4.71 8.03
N HIS A 134 -15.13 -4.46 6.74
CA HIS A 134 -14.20 -3.47 6.22
C HIS A 134 -14.53 -2.03 6.66
N LYS A 135 -13.50 -1.24 6.98
CA LYS A 135 -13.58 0.18 7.35
C LYS A 135 -12.76 1.08 6.42
N ARG A 136 -11.90 0.48 5.59
CA ARG A 136 -10.98 1.17 4.69
C ARG A 136 -11.06 0.56 3.30
N LEU A 137 -11.18 1.41 2.28
CA LEU A 137 -11.18 1.01 0.87
C LEU A 137 -10.04 1.67 0.10
N ALA A 138 -9.58 1.01 -0.97
CA ALA A 138 -8.79 1.59 -2.03
C ALA A 138 -9.66 1.59 -3.30
N LEU A 139 -10.00 2.78 -3.82
CA LEU A 139 -10.78 2.92 -5.04
C LEU A 139 -9.89 2.76 -6.25
N GLU A 140 -10.33 1.97 -7.21
CA GLU A 140 -9.63 1.67 -8.44
C GLU A 140 -10.51 2.04 -9.64
N ALA A 141 -9.96 2.75 -10.63
CA ALA A 141 -10.64 3.04 -11.88
C ALA A 141 -9.65 3.17 -13.04
N GLY A 142 -10.03 2.69 -14.21
CA GLY A 142 -9.28 2.93 -15.43
C GLY A 142 -9.35 4.41 -15.85
N GLU A 143 -8.38 4.85 -16.64
CA GLU A 143 -8.31 6.22 -17.15
C GLU A 143 -9.22 6.37 -18.39
N ASP A 144 -10.34 7.03 -18.22
CA ASP A 144 -11.27 7.35 -19.31
C ASP A 144 -12.01 8.65 -18.98
N PRO A 145 -11.66 9.79 -19.62
CA PRO A 145 -12.27 11.08 -19.31
C PRO A 145 -13.78 11.15 -19.56
N VAL A 146 -14.30 10.25 -20.43
CA VAL A 146 -15.73 10.20 -20.77
C VAL A 146 -16.50 9.33 -19.80
N ASN A 147 -15.99 8.12 -19.54
CA ASN A 147 -16.66 7.16 -18.67
C ASN A 147 -16.34 7.40 -17.19
N ASN A 148 -15.13 7.82 -16.86
CA ASN A 148 -14.64 7.99 -15.49
C ASN A 148 -14.14 9.42 -15.22
N PRO A 149 -14.96 10.47 -15.52
CA PRO A 149 -14.58 11.85 -15.21
C PRO A 149 -14.38 12.02 -13.70
N ILE A 150 -13.63 13.05 -13.30
CA ILE A 150 -13.34 13.29 -11.88
C ILE A 150 -14.62 13.42 -11.04
N GLU A 151 -15.67 13.98 -11.60
CA GLU A 151 -16.99 14.13 -10.97
C GLU A 151 -17.59 12.77 -10.59
N TYR A 152 -17.41 11.73 -11.42
CA TYR A 152 -17.87 10.38 -11.11
C TYR A 152 -17.09 9.81 -9.89
N ILE A 153 -15.78 10.03 -9.82
CA ILE A 153 -14.95 9.60 -8.69
C ILE A 153 -15.40 10.33 -7.40
N LEU A 154 -15.62 11.63 -7.47
CA LEU A 154 -16.08 12.45 -6.35
C LEU A 154 -17.47 12.01 -5.84
N ASP A 155 -18.40 11.77 -6.74
CA ASP A 155 -19.74 11.28 -6.41
C ASP A 155 -19.67 9.89 -5.77
N SER A 156 -18.78 9.02 -6.27
CA SER A 156 -18.56 7.69 -5.70
C SER A 156 -18.02 7.78 -4.27
N ILE A 157 -17.05 8.66 -4.00
CA ILE A 157 -16.51 8.91 -2.66
C ILE A 157 -17.62 9.40 -1.72
N LYS A 158 -18.42 10.36 -2.17
CA LYS A 158 -19.57 10.89 -1.42
C LYS A 158 -20.59 9.80 -1.08
N THR A 159 -20.94 8.97 -2.06
CA THR A 159 -21.83 7.82 -1.89
C THR A 159 -21.26 6.86 -0.84
N ILE A 160 -20.00 6.46 -0.95
CA ILE A 160 -19.35 5.54 -0.01
C ILE A 160 -19.39 6.04 1.42
N TYR A 161 -19.03 7.31 1.65
CA TYR A 161 -19.04 7.90 3.01
C TYR A 161 -20.45 8.10 3.57
N SER A 162 -21.47 8.20 2.72
CA SER A 162 -22.86 8.38 3.17
C SER A 162 -23.49 7.10 3.74
N ILE A 163 -22.92 5.92 3.41
CA ILE A 163 -23.54 4.63 3.74
C ILE A 163 -23.16 4.21 5.14
N LYS A 164 -24.18 4.02 5.97
CA LYS A 164 -24.07 3.38 7.28
C LYS A 164 -25.01 2.16 7.28
N HIS A 165 -24.43 0.98 7.45
CA HIS A 165 -25.19 -0.26 7.46
C HIS A 165 -24.88 -1.05 8.75
N LYS A 166 -25.90 -1.30 9.58
CA LYS A 166 -25.73 -1.89 10.92
C LYS A 166 -24.70 -1.06 11.74
N ASN A 167 -23.64 -1.71 12.26
CA ASN A 167 -22.50 -1.06 12.92
C ASN A 167 -21.38 -0.70 11.95
N GLY A 168 -21.59 -0.89 10.65
CA GLY A 168 -20.62 -0.65 9.60
C GLY A 168 -20.60 0.80 9.11
N ALA A 169 -19.42 1.30 8.79
CA ALA A 169 -19.19 2.51 8.01
C ALA A 169 -17.82 2.45 7.39
N ILE A 170 -17.70 2.86 6.13
CA ILE A 170 -16.37 3.11 5.56
C ILE A 170 -15.88 4.44 6.10
N ARG A 171 -14.73 4.41 6.77
CA ARG A 171 -14.15 5.57 7.46
C ARG A 171 -12.96 6.15 6.73
N ARG A 172 -12.45 5.44 5.71
CA ARG A 172 -11.28 5.83 4.93
C ARG A 172 -11.39 5.31 3.51
N VAL A 173 -11.21 6.22 2.56
CA VAL A 173 -11.15 5.94 1.12
C VAL A 173 -9.81 6.43 0.60
N ASN A 174 -8.93 5.51 0.23
CA ASN A 174 -7.74 5.79 -0.56
C ASN A 174 -8.13 5.76 -2.05
N VAL A 175 -7.43 6.49 -2.89
CA VAL A 175 -7.79 6.62 -4.31
C VAL A 175 -6.59 6.27 -5.17
N ASN A 176 -6.76 5.31 -6.06
CA ASN A 176 -5.82 4.90 -7.10
C ASN A 176 -6.46 5.12 -8.47
N ILE A 177 -6.29 6.32 -8.99
CA ILE A 177 -6.69 6.72 -10.34
C ILE A 177 -5.49 7.29 -11.08
N ALA A 178 -5.58 7.39 -12.41
CA ALA A 178 -4.52 7.94 -13.24
C ALA A 178 -4.10 9.36 -12.80
N ALA A 179 -2.87 9.73 -13.17
CA ALA A 179 -2.33 11.07 -12.96
C ALA A 179 -3.28 12.15 -13.47
N THR A 180 -3.51 13.19 -12.68
CA THR A 180 -4.44 14.24 -13.02
C THR A 180 -3.88 15.63 -12.71
N THR A 181 -4.70 16.68 -12.80
CA THR A 181 -4.31 18.07 -12.59
C THR A 181 -4.30 18.46 -11.11
N VAL A 182 -3.57 19.50 -10.75
CA VAL A 182 -3.58 20.08 -9.39
C VAL A 182 -5.00 20.41 -8.94
N GLU A 183 -5.82 20.95 -9.84
CA GLU A 183 -7.23 21.28 -9.55
C GLU A 183 -8.04 20.03 -9.17
N ASN A 184 -7.88 18.93 -9.89
CA ASN A 184 -8.55 17.68 -9.57
C ASN A 184 -8.04 17.07 -8.26
N TYR A 185 -6.75 17.16 -7.97
CA TYR A 185 -6.21 16.73 -6.68
C TYR A 185 -6.77 17.57 -5.52
N LYS A 186 -6.96 18.88 -5.73
CA LYS A 186 -7.62 19.73 -4.74
C LYS A 186 -9.07 19.29 -4.47
N LYS A 187 -9.84 18.98 -5.52
CA LYS A 187 -11.20 18.42 -5.36
C LYS A 187 -11.18 17.09 -4.58
N LEU A 188 -10.22 16.20 -4.84
CA LEU A 188 -10.06 14.94 -4.11
C LEU A 188 -9.70 15.19 -2.64
N HIS A 189 -8.82 16.14 -2.35
CA HIS A 189 -8.49 16.56 -0.99
C HIS A 189 -9.74 17.08 -0.27
N GLU A 190 -10.51 17.97 -0.88
CA GLU A 190 -11.76 18.52 -0.34
C GLU A 190 -12.83 17.43 -0.14
N ALA A 191 -12.84 16.37 -0.93
CA ALA A 191 -13.71 15.19 -0.75
C ALA A 191 -13.29 14.31 0.43
N GLY A 192 -12.18 14.62 1.10
CA GLY A 192 -11.71 13.91 2.30
C GLY A 192 -11.13 12.54 2.01
N ILE A 193 -10.42 12.39 0.88
CA ILE A 193 -9.73 11.14 0.60
C ILE A 193 -8.62 10.90 1.61
N GLY A 194 -8.21 9.65 1.64
CA GLY A 194 -7.04 9.23 2.31
C GLY A 194 -5.75 9.49 1.59
N THR A 195 -5.05 8.39 1.31
CA THR A 195 -3.84 8.40 0.50
C THR A 195 -4.24 8.43 -0.98
N TYR A 196 -3.62 9.32 -1.76
CA TYR A 196 -3.59 9.18 -3.21
C TYR A 196 -2.48 8.19 -3.57
N ILE A 197 -2.81 7.14 -4.28
CA ILE A 197 -1.89 6.07 -4.65
C ILE A 197 -1.75 6.05 -6.17
N LEU A 198 -0.51 6.04 -6.66
CA LEU A 198 -0.23 5.83 -8.07
C LEU A 198 1.10 5.09 -8.21
N PHE A 199 1.04 3.92 -8.86
CA PHE A 199 2.26 3.17 -9.17
C PHE A 199 2.93 3.77 -10.39
N GLN A 200 4.25 3.95 -10.31
CA GLN A 200 5.06 4.36 -11.45
C GLN A 200 5.08 3.27 -12.53
N GLU A 201 4.83 2.04 -12.14
CA GLU A 201 4.96 0.81 -12.90
C GLU A 201 6.43 0.48 -13.21
N THR A 202 7.11 1.32 -13.98
CA THR A 202 8.56 1.31 -14.19
C THR A 202 9.10 2.72 -14.23
N TYR A 203 10.25 2.96 -13.61
CA TYR A 203 10.97 4.24 -13.65
C TYR A 203 11.89 4.38 -14.86
N ASN A 204 12.19 3.28 -15.58
CA ASN A 204 12.96 3.35 -16.82
C ASN A 204 12.10 3.96 -17.94
N LYS A 205 12.44 5.18 -18.36
CA LYS A 205 11.65 5.93 -19.34
C LYS A 205 11.46 5.19 -20.67
N GLU A 206 12.50 4.55 -21.20
CA GLU A 206 12.42 3.82 -22.46
C GLU A 206 11.46 2.61 -22.32
N THR A 207 11.62 1.84 -21.26
CA THR A 207 10.69 0.74 -20.93
C THR A 207 9.29 1.24 -20.66
N TYR A 208 9.14 2.37 -19.95
CA TYR A 208 7.85 2.98 -19.67
C TYR A 208 7.10 3.35 -20.96
N GLU A 209 7.74 4.08 -21.87
CA GLU A 209 7.14 4.49 -23.14
C GLU A 209 6.78 3.30 -24.04
N ARG A 210 7.62 2.27 -24.05
CA ARG A 210 7.37 1.01 -24.77
C ARG A 210 6.18 0.24 -24.20
N LEU A 211 6.00 0.21 -22.88
CA LEU A 211 4.90 -0.51 -22.22
C LEU A 211 3.58 0.27 -22.20
N HIS A 212 3.62 1.58 -22.47
CA HIS A 212 2.45 2.46 -22.59
C HIS A 212 2.39 3.08 -23.99
N PRO A 213 2.20 2.27 -25.06
CA PRO A 213 2.34 2.75 -26.45
C PRO A 213 1.30 3.80 -26.85
N THR A 214 0.15 3.84 -26.18
CA THR A 214 -0.95 4.74 -26.53
C THR A 214 -1.68 5.25 -25.29
N GLY A 215 -2.37 6.38 -25.42
CA GLY A 215 -3.18 7.00 -24.39
C GLY A 215 -2.40 8.01 -23.54
N PRO A 216 -3.08 8.73 -22.63
CA PRO A 216 -2.47 9.76 -21.78
C PRO A 216 -1.32 9.24 -20.90
N LYS A 217 -1.42 8.01 -20.41
CA LYS A 217 -0.40 7.38 -19.58
C LYS A 217 0.97 7.21 -20.29
N HIS A 218 1.02 7.31 -21.63
CA HIS A 218 2.28 7.33 -22.39
C HIS A 218 3.23 8.46 -21.96
N ASN A 219 2.71 9.57 -21.44
CA ASN A 219 3.53 10.70 -21.02
C ASN A 219 4.25 10.40 -19.69
N TYR A 220 5.49 9.92 -19.79
CA TYR A 220 6.33 9.57 -18.64
C TYR A 220 6.46 10.70 -17.63
N ALA A 221 6.82 11.91 -18.08
CA ALA A 221 7.04 13.04 -17.18
C ALA A 221 5.74 13.40 -16.42
N TYR A 222 4.62 13.52 -17.15
CA TYR A 222 3.34 13.82 -16.53
C TYR A 222 2.91 12.78 -15.48
N HIS A 223 3.17 11.50 -15.75
CA HIS A 223 2.86 10.43 -14.80
C HIS A 223 3.79 10.47 -13.58
N THR A 224 5.10 10.58 -13.79
CA THR A 224 6.11 10.56 -12.71
C THR A 224 5.97 11.76 -11.77
N GLU A 225 5.58 12.93 -12.30
CA GLU A 225 5.35 14.17 -11.53
C GLU A 225 3.95 14.25 -10.89
N ALA A 226 3.19 13.15 -10.89
CA ALA A 226 1.82 13.14 -10.35
C ALA A 226 1.77 13.39 -8.85
N MET A 227 2.74 12.87 -8.09
CA MET A 227 2.80 13.06 -6.64
C MET A 227 3.07 14.51 -6.26
N ASP A 228 3.93 15.20 -7.03
CA ASP A 228 4.16 16.66 -6.86
C ASP A 228 2.86 17.43 -7.03
N ARG A 229 2.11 17.15 -8.10
CA ARG A 229 0.81 17.79 -8.32
C ARG A 229 -0.21 17.45 -7.25
N ALA A 230 -0.20 16.23 -6.74
CA ALA A 230 -1.09 15.82 -5.64
C ALA A 230 -0.80 16.62 -4.37
N MET A 231 0.48 16.76 -4.01
CA MET A 231 0.89 17.54 -2.84
C MET A 231 0.61 19.04 -3.04
N GLN A 232 0.80 19.58 -4.24
CA GLN A 232 0.39 20.94 -4.58
C GLN A 232 -1.13 21.15 -4.48
N GLY A 233 -1.92 20.10 -4.71
CA GLY A 233 -3.37 20.07 -4.54
C GLY A 233 -3.83 19.92 -3.08
N GLY A 234 -2.89 19.83 -2.13
CA GLY A 234 -3.18 19.71 -0.71
C GLY A 234 -3.28 18.27 -0.19
N ILE A 235 -2.98 17.26 -1.02
CA ILE A 235 -2.92 15.87 -0.58
C ILE A 235 -1.53 15.64 0.03
N ASP A 236 -1.45 15.51 1.33
CA ASP A 236 -0.23 15.32 2.10
C ASP A 236 0.16 13.84 2.33
N ASP A 237 -0.76 12.92 2.07
CA ASP A 237 -0.53 11.47 2.14
C ASP A 237 -0.52 10.85 0.73
N VAL A 238 0.67 10.63 0.16
CA VAL A 238 0.84 9.99 -1.16
C VAL A 238 1.44 8.60 -1.03
N GLY A 239 1.09 7.72 -1.97
CA GLY A 239 1.56 6.34 -2.04
C GLY A 239 2.19 6.05 -3.39
N ILE A 240 3.46 5.66 -3.38
CA ILE A 240 4.23 5.27 -4.57
C ILE A 240 4.39 3.75 -4.68
N GLY A 241 4.84 3.27 -5.83
CA GLY A 241 5.12 1.85 -6.03
C GLY A 241 5.64 1.57 -7.43
N VAL A 242 6.14 0.36 -7.62
CA VAL A 242 6.56 -0.18 -8.91
C VAL A 242 5.97 -1.56 -9.12
N LEU A 243 5.75 -1.94 -10.37
CA LEU A 243 5.32 -3.28 -10.74
C LEU A 243 6.58 -4.10 -11.10
N PHE A 244 7.11 -4.83 -10.12
CA PHE A 244 8.30 -5.66 -10.33
C PHE A 244 8.05 -6.76 -11.36
N GLY A 245 9.00 -6.89 -12.28
CA GLY A 245 8.96 -7.81 -13.42
C GLY A 245 8.91 -7.11 -14.77
N LEU A 246 8.60 -5.81 -14.83
CA LEU A 246 8.58 -5.03 -16.06
C LEU A 246 9.97 -4.59 -16.52
N GLU A 247 10.84 -4.24 -15.57
CA GLU A 247 12.22 -3.83 -15.79
C GLU A 247 13.15 -4.50 -14.77
N ASP A 248 14.45 -4.32 -14.88
CA ASP A 248 15.45 -4.79 -13.91
C ASP A 248 15.10 -4.26 -12.50
N TYR A 249 14.91 -5.16 -11.55
CA TYR A 249 14.53 -4.82 -10.19
C TYR A 249 15.51 -3.88 -9.48
N ARG A 250 16.79 -3.91 -9.84
CA ARG A 250 17.82 -3.02 -9.26
C ARG A 250 17.62 -1.59 -9.71
N TYR A 251 17.23 -1.43 -10.99
CA TYR A 251 16.86 -0.12 -11.54
C TYR A 251 15.62 0.45 -10.83
N GLU A 252 14.58 -0.36 -10.75
CA GLU A 252 13.32 0.02 -10.11
C GLU A 252 13.50 0.35 -8.63
N PHE A 253 14.29 -0.45 -7.92
CA PHE A 253 14.58 -0.24 -6.51
C PHE A 253 15.31 1.08 -6.25
N ALA A 254 16.38 1.36 -6.99
CA ALA A 254 17.14 2.60 -6.83
C ALA A 254 16.28 3.83 -7.17
N ALA A 255 15.53 3.78 -8.27
CA ALA A 255 14.68 4.87 -8.72
C ALA A 255 13.47 5.10 -7.78
N LEU A 256 12.88 4.04 -7.22
CA LEU A 256 11.83 4.14 -6.21
C LEU A 256 12.31 4.89 -4.96
N LEU A 257 13.51 4.60 -4.50
CA LEU A 257 14.10 5.31 -3.35
C LEU A 257 14.48 6.76 -3.71
N MET A 258 14.96 7.02 -4.94
CA MET A 258 15.18 8.39 -5.43
C MET A 258 13.88 9.20 -5.42
N HIS A 259 12.74 8.60 -5.80
CA HIS A 259 11.44 9.26 -5.74
C HIS A 259 11.01 9.55 -4.29
N ALA A 260 11.23 8.60 -3.37
CA ALA A 260 10.96 8.81 -1.95
C ALA A 260 11.81 9.96 -1.37
N GLU A 261 13.12 10.01 -1.70
CA GLU A 261 14.02 11.09 -1.31
C GLU A 261 13.61 12.44 -1.92
N HIS A 262 13.14 12.45 -3.19
CA HIS A 262 12.64 13.63 -3.85
C HIS A 262 11.45 14.25 -3.10
N LEU A 263 10.46 13.45 -2.76
CA LEU A 263 9.27 13.90 -2.02
C LEU A 263 9.67 14.46 -0.65
N GLU A 264 10.53 13.77 0.09
CA GLU A 264 11.00 14.25 1.40
C GLU A 264 11.83 15.53 1.28
N ALA A 265 12.72 15.62 0.28
CA ALA A 265 13.56 16.79 0.08
C ALA A 265 12.78 18.03 -0.39
N THR A 266 11.68 17.84 -1.14
CA THR A 266 10.90 18.93 -1.74
C THR A 266 9.78 19.39 -0.81
N TYR A 267 9.10 18.45 -0.14
CA TYR A 267 7.89 18.72 0.65
C TYR A 267 8.07 18.51 2.16
N GLY A 268 9.26 18.08 2.61
CA GLY A 268 9.51 17.75 4.02
C GLY A 268 8.91 16.40 4.46
N VAL A 269 8.14 15.76 3.60
CA VAL A 269 7.40 14.53 3.85
C VAL A 269 7.66 13.52 2.75
N GLY A 270 8.17 12.34 3.12
CA GLY A 270 8.29 11.21 2.19
C GLY A 270 6.94 10.52 1.93
N PRO A 271 6.91 9.48 1.10
CA PRO A 271 5.67 8.77 0.79
C PRO A 271 5.07 8.13 2.05
N HIS A 272 3.75 8.28 2.23
CA HIS A 272 3.01 7.64 3.30
C HIS A 272 3.04 6.11 3.17
N THR A 273 2.97 5.62 1.94
CA THR A 273 3.05 4.19 1.64
C THR A 273 3.91 3.89 0.42
N ILE A 274 4.55 2.71 0.45
CA ILE A 274 5.20 2.09 -0.69
C ILE A 274 4.54 0.76 -0.96
N SER A 275 4.09 0.55 -2.20
CA SER A 275 3.54 -0.70 -2.69
C SER A 275 4.54 -1.43 -3.58
N VAL A 276 4.64 -2.74 -3.39
CA VAL A 276 5.60 -3.59 -4.08
C VAL A 276 4.93 -4.76 -4.84
N PRO A 277 4.00 -4.48 -5.78
CA PRO A 277 3.37 -5.54 -6.57
C PRO A 277 4.37 -6.20 -7.52
N ARG A 278 4.14 -7.50 -7.80
CA ARG A 278 4.78 -8.22 -8.91
C ARG A 278 3.78 -8.45 -10.04
N ILE A 279 4.28 -8.55 -11.28
CA ILE A 279 3.44 -8.91 -12.43
C ILE A 279 2.78 -10.27 -12.20
N ARG A 280 1.48 -10.38 -12.49
CA ARG A 280 0.67 -11.59 -12.36
C ARG A 280 -0.17 -11.81 -13.60
N LYS A 281 -0.61 -13.04 -13.78
CA LYS A 281 -1.53 -13.41 -14.86
C LYS A 281 -2.84 -12.60 -14.75
N ALA A 282 -3.36 -12.20 -15.91
CA ALA A 282 -4.67 -11.59 -16.06
C ALA A 282 -5.20 -11.93 -17.47
N ASP A 283 -6.41 -11.51 -17.80
CA ASP A 283 -6.92 -11.64 -19.16
C ASP A 283 -6.02 -10.90 -20.14
N ASP A 284 -5.68 -11.54 -21.25
CA ASP A 284 -4.72 -11.06 -22.26
C ASP A 284 -3.31 -10.70 -21.76
N ILE A 285 -2.95 -11.10 -20.53
CA ILE A 285 -1.64 -10.84 -19.92
C ILE A 285 -0.96 -12.16 -19.54
N ASP A 286 0.13 -12.47 -20.23
CA ASP A 286 1.03 -13.58 -19.91
C ASP A 286 2.26 -13.05 -19.16
N PRO A 287 2.41 -13.36 -17.85
CA PRO A 287 3.57 -12.93 -17.07
C PRO A 287 4.90 -13.42 -17.64
N THR A 288 4.92 -14.55 -18.37
CA THR A 288 6.15 -15.12 -18.95
C THR A 288 6.71 -14.30 -20.12
N ALA A 289 5.90 -13.40 -20.68
CA ALA A 289 6.36 -12.44 -21.69
C ALA A 289 7.29 -11.35 -21.11
N PHE A 290 7.30 -11.19 -19.78
CA PHE A 290 8.13 -10.21 -19.09
C PHE A 290 9.39 -10.88 -18.53
N LYS A 291 10.54 -10.53 -19.09
CA LYS A 291 11.82 -11.22 -18.84
C LYS A 291 12.47 -10.90 -17.49
N ASN A 292 11.97 -9.88 -16.79
CA ASN A 292 12.52 -9.39 -15.54
C ASN A 292 11.77 -9.90 -14.30
N ALA A 293 11.03 -11.00 -14.42
CA ALA A 293 10.35 -11.63 -13.28
C ALA A 293 11.36 -11.93 -12.16
N ILE A 294 10.94 -11.68 -10.93
CA ILE A 294 11.76 -11.92 -9.73
C ILE A 294 11.19 -13.08 -8.92
N ASP A 295 12.09 -13.87 -8.34
CA ASP A 295 11.74 -14.96 -7.43
C ASP A 295 11.37 -14.43 -6.01
N ASP A 296 10.91 -15.31 -5.14
CA ASP A 296 10.48 -14.96 -3.81
C ASP A 296 11.65 -14.51 -2.91
N GLU A 297 12.85 -15.07 -3.09
CA GLU A 297 14.03 -14.69 -2.30
C GLU A 297 14.50 -13.26 -2.65
N THR A 298 14.58 -12.94 -3.93
CA THR A 298 14.85 -11.58 -4.39
C THR A 298 13.78 -10.61 -3.88
N PHE A 299 12.52 -11.01 -3.94
CA PHE A 299 11.42 -10.19 -3.49
C PHE A 299 11.45 -9.92 -1.98
N LYS A 300 11.73 -10.93 -1.17
CA LYS A 300 11.93 -10.77 0.29
C LYS A 300 13.05 -9.79 0.59
N LYS A 301 14.16 -9.89 -0.14
CA LYS A 301 15.30 -8.99 0.04
C LYS A 301 14.96 -7.55 -0.33
N ILE A 302 14.25 -7.33 -1.44
CA ILE A 302 13.74 -6.00 -1.82
C ILE A 302 12.91 -5.39 -0.69
N VAL A 303 11.94 -6.14 -0.17
CA VAL A 303 11.06 -5.67 0.92
C VAL A 303 11.86 -5.35 2.19
N ALA A 304 12.79 -6.21 2.58
CA ALA A 304 13.63 -6.00 3.75
C ALA A 304 14.49 -4.73 3.62
N VAL A 305 15.14 -4.54 2.46
CA VAL A 305 16.00 -3.37 2.27
C VAL A 305 15.20 -2.08 2.11
N ILE A 306 14.00 -2.10 1.50
CA ILE A 306 13.09 -0.93 1.50
C ILE A 306 12.70 -0.58 2.95
N ARG A 307 12.38 -1.57 3.80
CA ARG A 307 12.07 -1.32 5.22
C ARG A 307 13.21 -0.64 5.96
N ILE A 308 14.45 -1.03 5.66
CA ILE A 308 15.65 -0.42 6.26
C ILE A 308 15.87 1.00 5.72
N ALA A 309 15.69 1.20 4.42
CA ALA A 309 15.95 2.48 3.76
C ALA A 309 14.92 3.56 4.10
N VAL A 310 13.63 3.20 4.20
CA VAL A 310 12.53 4.10 4.56
C VAL A 310 11.74 3.55 5.75
N PRO A 311 12.33 3.61 6.96
CA PRO A 311 11.84 2.86 8.12
C PRO A 311 10.46 3.33 8.62
N TYR A 312 10.07 4.55 8.36
CA TYR A 312 8.81 5.16 8.79
C TYR A 312 7.66 5.02 7.78
N THR A 313 7.93 4.56 6.55
CA THR A 313 6.91 4.45 5.50
C THR A 313 6.10 3.15 5.63
N GLY A 314 4.78 3.21 5.46
CA GLY A 314 3.92 2.04 5.40
C GLY A 314 4.23 1.21 4.14
N MET A 315 4.34 -0.12 4.29
CA MET A 315 4.53 -0.99 3.12
C MET A 315 3.29 -1.85 2.90
N ILE A 316 2.86 -1.90 1.64
CA ILE A 316 1.62 -2.54 1.23
C ILE A 316 1.91 -3.74 0.34
N ILE A 317 1.21 -4.86 0.62
CA ILE A 317 1.10 -5.99 -0.29
C ILE A 317 -0.35 -6.44 -0.44
N SER A 318 -0.71 -6.84 -1.64
CA SER A 318 -2.07 -7.27 -1.96
C SER A 318 -2.21 -8.79 -2.03
N THR A 319 -3.42 -9.23 -2.32
CA THR A 319 -3.77 -10.64 -2.58
C THR A 319 -3.21 -11.18 -3.91
N ARG A 320 -2.38 -10.41 -4.64
CA ARG A 320 -1.56 -10.91 -5.76
C ARG A 320 -0.60 -12.00 -5.31
N GLU A 321 -0.12 -11.93 -4.07
CA GLU A 321 0.84 -12.87 -3.52
C GLU A 321 0.14 -14.00 -2.74
N SER A 322 0.78 -15.17 -2.73
CA SER A 322 0.29 -16.33 -1.98
C SER A 322 0.31 -16.09 -0.47
N LYS A 323 -0.44 -16.90 0.27
CA LYS A 323 -0.44 -16.88 1.75
C LYS A 323 0.96 -17.01 2.33
N GLU A 324 1.78 -17.91 1.76
CA GLU A 324 3.14 -18.19 2.20
C GLU A 324 4.06 -16.99 1.98
N CYS A 325 4.06 -16.44 0.77
CA CYS A 325 4.83 -15.23 0.45
C CYS A 325 4.42 -14.06 1.34
N ARG A 326 3.12 -13.84 1.54
CA ARG A 326 2.61 -12.77 2.42
C ARG A 326 3.06 -12.93 3.86
N LYS A 327 3.13 -14.18 4.38
CA LYS A 327 3.65 -14.46 5.73
C LYS A 327 5.08 -13.98 5.88
N ASP A 328 5.96 -14.35 4.95
CA ASP A 328 7.38 -13.97 5.00
C ASP A 328 7.56 -12.46 4.92
N LEU A 329 6.80 -11.79 4.05
CA LEU A 329 6.86 -10.34 3.86
C LEU A 329 6.30 -9.53 5.05
N LEU A 330 5.32 -10.08 5.77
CA LEU A 330 4.83 -9.48 7.01
C LEU A 330 5.92 -9.42 8.08
N GLU A 331 6.77 -10.43 8.16
CA GLU A 331 7.91 -10.38 9.08
C GLU A 331 8.91 -9.29 8.69
N LEU A 332 9.24 -9.18 7.39
CA LEU A 332 10.34 -8.36 6.89
C LEU A 332 10.04 -6.87 6.77
N GLY A 333 8.76 -6.48 6.68
CA GLY A 333 8.53 -5.05 6.52
C GLY A 333 7.11 -4.61 6.24
N VAL A 334 6.28 -5.49 5.69
CA VAL A 334 4.91 -5.16 5.32
C VAL A 334 4.07 -4.83 6.55
N SER A 335 3.32 -3.73 6.50
CA SER A 335 2.47 -3.23 7.59
C SER A 335 0.99 -3.12 7.19
N GLN A 336 0.67 -3.26 5.90
CA GLN A 336 -0.70 -3.16 5.40
C GLN A 336 -0.95 -4.25 4.35
N ILE A 337 -2.10 -4.92 4.44
CA ILE A 337 -2.50 -5.95 3.47
C ILE A 337 -3.97 -5.82 3.09
N SER A 338 -4.30 -6.23 1.88
CA SER A 338 -5.70 -6.43 1.53
C SER A 338 -6.18 -7.81 1.98
N GLY A 339 -7.46 -7.94 2.29
CA GLY A 339 -8.09 -9.20 2.70
C GLY A 339 -9.50 -9.34 2.17
N GLY A 340 -9.91 -10.56 1.79
CA GLY A 340 -11.21 -10.81 1.19
C GLY A 340 -11.44 -10.06 -0.12
N SER A 341 -10.36 -9.88 -0.91
CA SER A 341 -10.35 -8.96 -2.05
C SER A 341 -11.07 -9.52 -3.28
N LYS A 342 -11.77 -8.63 -3.99
CA LYS A 342 -12.20 -8.83 -5.38
C LYS A 342 -11.52 -7.79 -6.26
N THR A 343 -11.03 -8.22 -7.43
CA THR A 343 -10.29 -7.36 -8.37
C THR A 343 -11.07 -7.05 -9.64
N SER A 344 -12.34 -7.45 -9.67
CA SER A 344 -13.32 -7.14 -10.69
C SER A 344 -14.14 -5.90 -10.35
N VAL A 345 -14.78 -5.31 -11.35
CA VAL A 345 -15.71 -4.19 -11.17
C VAL A 345 -17.01 -4.70 -10.56
N GLY A 346 -17.24 -4.42 -9.30
CA GLY A 346 -18.25 -5.10 -8.48
C GLY A 346 -17.71 -6.41 -7.91
N GLY A 347 -18.54 -7.37 -7.63
CA GLY A 347 -18.17 -8.74 -7.23
C GLY A 347 -18.18 -9.01 -5.73
N TYR A 348 -18.41 -8.02 -4.87
CA TYR A 348 -18.66 -8.23 -3.44
C TYR A 348 -20.14 -8.52 -3.16
N TYR A 349 -21.04 -7.78 -3.79
CA TYR A 349 -22.50 -7.96 -3.60
C TYR A 349 -23.02 -9.16 -4.38
N LYS A 350 -22.60 -9.29 -5.63
CA LYS A 350 -22.97 -10.43 -6.48
C LYS A 350 -21.71 -11.00 -7.10
N PRO A 351 -21.41 -12.31 -6.92
CA PRO A 351 -20.31 -12.96 -7.63
C PRO A 351 -20.51 -12.81 -9.14
N GLU A 352 -19.46 -12.46 -9.85
CA GLU A 352 -19.46 -12.47 -11.31
C GLU A 352 -19.57 -13.90 -11.83
N LYS A 353 -20.20 -14.06 -13.00
CA LYS A 353 -20.14 -15.31 -13.75
C LYS A 353 -18.77 -15.42 -14.42
N GLU A 354 -18.36 -16.63 -14.75
CA GLU A 354 -17.05 -16.92 -15.34
C GLU A 354 -16.82 -16.20 -16.67
N ASP A 355 -17.87 -16.04 -17.48
CA ASP A 355 -17.88 -15.32 -18.76
C ASP A 355 -18.01 -13.79 -18.63
N GLU A 356 -18.21 -13.28 -17.41
CA GLU A 356 -18.32 -11.85 -17.09
C GLU A 356 -17.11 -11.36 -16.28
N ASP A 357 -16.04 -12.16 -16.18
CA ASP A 357 -14.85 -11.81 -15.37
C ASP A 357 -14.20 -10.52 -15.87
N SER A 358 -14.23 -9.50 -15.03
CA SER A 358 -13.64 -8.20 -15.26
C SER A 358 -12.41 -7.92 -14.37
N SER A 359 -11.82 -8.97 -13.82
CA SER A 359 -10.70 -8.89 -12.88
C SER A 359 -9.47 -8.24 -13.49
N GLN A 360 -8.83 -7.35 -12.74
CA GLN A 360 -7.58 -6.71 -13.15
C GLN A 360 -6.38 -7.66 -13.08
N PHE A 361 -6.42 -8.63 -12.20
CA PHE A 361 -5.41 -9.68 -12.07
C PHE A 361 -5.97 -10.87 -11.28
N GLU A 362 -5.34 -12.03 -11.48
CA GLU A 362 -5.67 -13.23 -10.73
C GLU A 362 -5.28 -13.10 -9.25
N VAL A 363 -6.23 -13.41 -8.37
CA VAL A 363 -6.03 -13.36 -6.91
C VAL A 363 -5.46 -14.69 -6.44
N ASN A 364 -4.25 -14.67 -5.84
CA ASN A 364 -3.60 -15.88 -5.31
C ASN A 364 -3.99 -16.20 -3.86
N ASP A 365 -4.45 -15.21 -3.09
CA ASP A 365 -4.97 -15.41 -1.74
C ASP A 365 -6.47 -15.11 -1.71
N ASN A 366 -7.27 -16.13 -1.88
CA ASN A 366 -8.73 -16.06 -1.99
C ASN A 366 -9.47 -16.17 -0.64
N ARG A 367 -8.74 -16.15 0.49
CA ARG A 367 -9.36 -16.25 1.81
C ARG A 367 -10.33 -15.09 2.07
N THR A 368 -11.39 -15.38 2.80
CA THR A 368 -12.30 -14.38 3.35
C THR A 368 -11.57 -13.42 4.29
N LEU A 369 -12.15 -12.27 4.59
CA LEU A 369 -11.56 -11.34 5.56
C LEU A 369 -11.41 -11.98 6.94
N ASP A 370 -12.40 -12.78 7.39
CA ASP A 370 -12.36 -13.45 8.70
C ASP A 370 -11.23 -14.48 8.78
N GLU A 371 -11.01 -15.25 7.72
CA GLU A 371 -9.87 -16.20 7.65
C GLU A 371 -8.53 -15.47 7.66
N VAL A 372 -8.42 -14.29 7.01
CA VAL A 372 -7.21 -13.47 7.06
C VAL A 372 -6.98 -12.88 8.45
N VAL A 373 -8.03 -12.40 9.10
CA VAL A 373 -7.96 -11.89 10.49
C VAL A 373 -7.51 -12.99 11.45
N ASN A 374 -8.13 -14.19 11.35
CA ASN A 374 -7.76 -15.33 12.17
C ASN A 374 -6.29 -15.72 11.96
N TRP A 375 -5.87 -15.87 10.71
CA TRP A 375 -4.50 -16.20 10.34
C TRP A 375 -3.47 -15.20 10.87
N LEU A 376 -3.75 -13.88 10.80
CA LEU A 376 -2.86 -12.86 11.36
C LEU A 376 -2.70 -13.06 12.88
N MET A 377 -3.79 -13.35 13.60
CA MET A 377 -3.75 -13.57 15.04
C MET A 377 -3.01 -14.85 15.41
N GLU A 378 -3.15 -15.92 14.64
CA GLU A 378 -2.37 -17.17 14.79
C GLU A 378 -0.85 -16.92 14.63
N LEU A 379 -0.47 -15.98 13.76
CA LEU A 379 0.92 -15.55 13.57
C LEU A 379 1.41 -14.56 14.65
N GLY A 380 0.55 -14.15 15.58
CA GLY A 380 0.87 -13.19 16.64
C GLY A 380 0.76 -11.71 16.20
N TYR A 381 0.18 -11.44 15.04
CA TYR A 381 -0.08 -10.08 14.59
C TYR A 381 -1.43 -9.57 15.11
N LEU A 382 -1.51 -8.25 15.30
CA LEU A 382 -2.71 -7.53 15.71
C LEU A 382 -3.40 -6.93 14.47
N PRO A 383 -4.49 -7.55 13.95
CA PRO A 383 -5.27 -6.96 12.86
C PRO A 383 -5.84 -5.60 13.27
N SER A 384 -5.69 -4.59 12.40
CA SER A 384 -6.11 -3.23 12.68
C SER A 384 -7.05 -2.69 11.60
N PHE A 385 -8.21 -2.19 12.03
CA PHE A 385 -9.16 -1.47 11.21
C PHE A 385 -9.15 0.04 11.53
N CYS A 386 -8.09 0.50 12.20
CA CYS A 386 -7.96 1.89 12.65
C CYS A 386 -7.88 2.88 11.48
N THR A 387 -8.62 3.98 11.60
CA THR A 387 -8.62 5.13 10.69
C THR A 387 -8.52 6.46 11.45
N ALA A 388 -8.12 6.42 12.72
CA ALA A 388 -8.19 7.57 13.65
C ALA A 388 -7.31 8.76 13.23
N CYS A 389 -6.15 8.52 12.60
CA CYS A 389 -5.23 9.59 12.22
C CYS A 389 -5.89 10.63 11.32
N TYR A 390 -6.73 10.20 10.39
CA TYR A 390 -7.44 11.08 9.47
C TYR A 390 -8.54 11.92 10.15
N GLY A 391 -9.27 11.31 11.08
CA GLY A 391 -10.27 12.00 11.88
C GLY A 391 -9.70 13.00 12.89
N ASN A 392 -8.41 12.91 13.21
CA ASN A 392 -7.71 13.74 14.19
C ASN A 392 -6.67 14.66 13.58
N ASN A 393 -6.70 14.89 12.25
CA ASN A 393 -5.72 15.70 11.49
C ASN A 393 -4.27 15.31 11.77
N ARG A 394 -4.01 14.00 11.92
CA ARG A 394 -2.67 13.42 12.03
C ARG A 394 -2.28 12.81 10.67
N THR A 395 -2.05 13.66 9.67
CA THR A 395 -1.67 13.30 8.31
C THR A 395 -0.40 14.05 7.92
N GLY A 396 0.20 13.75 6.78
CA GLY A 396 1.35 14.42 6.22
C GLY A 396 2.54 14.54 7.19
N GLU A 397 3.11 15.72 7.29
CA GLU A 397 4.29 16.02 8.13
C GLU A 397 4.08 15.61 9.60
N ARG A 398 2.93 15.97 10.17
CA ARG A 398 2.61 15.63 11.57
C ARG A 398 2.55 14.11 11.81
N PHE A 399 2.04 13.35 10.88
CA PHE A 399 2.04 11.88 10.98
C PHE A 399 3.46 11.33 10.89
N MET A 400 4.25 11.83 9.93
CA MET A 400 5.62 11.38 9.71
C MET A 400 6.54 11.75 10.88
N GLU A 401 6.38 12.91 11.51
CA GLU A 401 7.10 13.26 12.74
C GLU A 401 6.79 12.27 13.87
N LEU A 402 5.51 11.99 14.12
CA LEU A 402 5.12 10.99 15.13
C LEU A 402 5.66 9.58 14.81
N CYS A 403 5.77 9.23 13.53
CA CYS A 403 6.40 7.98 13.12
C CYS A 403 7.91 8.00 13.38
N LYS A 404 8.62 9.03 12.92
CA LYS A 404 10.08 9.18 13.11
C LYS A 404 10.47 9.19 14.59
N GLU A 405 9.65 9.81 15.45
CA GLU A 405 9.83 9.84 16.91
C GLU A 405 9.35 8.57 17.63
N GLN A 406 8.82 7.59 16.88
CA GLN A 406 8.23 6.35 17.40
C GLN A 406 7.04 6.59 18.38
N GLN A 407 6.46 7.79 18.39
CA GLN A 407 5.32 8.15 19.24
C GLN A 407 4.00 7.65 18.68
N ILE A 408 3.92 7.40 17.37
CA ILE A 408 2.70 6.93 16.71
C ILE A 408 2.18 5.62 17.32
N HIS A 409 3.07 4.80 17.89
CA HIS A 409 2.71 3.55 18.55
C HIS A 409 1.75 3.79 19.73
N ASN A 410 1.89 4.89 20.47
CA ASN A 410 1.05 5.23 21.63
C ASN A 410 -0.43 5.49 21.24
N PHE A 411 -0.69 5.84 20.00
CA PHE A 411 -2.04 6.05 19.48
C PHE A 411 -2.54 4.84 18.68
N CYS A 412 -1.71 4.34 17.81
CA CYS A 412 -2.11 3.30 16.87
C CYS A 412 -2.33 1.94 17.54
N HIS A 413 -1.57 1.62 18.58
CA HIS A 413 -1.69 0.32 19.24
C HIS A 413 -2.99 0.18 20.03
N PRO A 414 -3.37 1.12 20.94
CA PRO A 414 -4.68 1.07 21.59
C PRO A 414 -5.84 1.13 20.60
N ASN A 415 -5.73 1.92 19.52
CA ASN A 415 -6.75 1.95 18.47
C ASN A 415 -6.89 0.61 17.74
N ALA A 416 -5.80 -0.11 17.51
CA ALA A 416 -5.84 -1.42 16.88
C ALA A 416 -6.56 -2.45 17.78
N ILE A 417 -6.28 -2.45 19.08
CA ILE A 417 -6.96 -3.30 20.08
C ILE A 417 -8.48 -3.04 20.05
N MET A 418 -8.89 -1.78 20.11
CA MET A 418 -10.32 -1.41 20.12
C MET A 418 -11.00 -1.75 18.79
N THR A 419 -10.39 -1.46 17.65
CA THR A 419 -11.00 -1.78 16.34
C THR A 419 -11.02 -3.27 16.04
N LEU A 420 -10.07 -4.05 16.54
CA LEU A 420 -10.15 -5.50 16.50
C LEU A 420 -11.31 -6.00 17.36
N LYS A 421 -11.51 -5.45 18.56
CA LYS A 421 -12.65 -5.81 19.42
C LYS A 421 -13.99 -5.51 18.76
N GLU A 422 -14.12 -4.36 18.08
CA GLU A 422 -15.32 -4.05 17.27
C GLU A 422 -15.55 -5.14 16.21
N TYR A 423 -14.50 -5.52 15.46
CA TYR A 423 -14.59 -6.57 14.46
C TYR A 423 -15.03 -7.90 15.05
N LEU A 424 -14.40 -8.33 16.14
CA LEU A 424 -14.72 -9.59 16.83
C LEU A 424 -16.17 -9.62 17.34
N THR A 425 -16.70 -8.50 17.78
CA THR A 425 -18.06 -8.42 18.29
C THR A 425 -19.11 -8.50 17.18
N ASP A 426 -18.84 -7.84 16.03
CA ASP A 426 -19.85 -7.63 14.99
C ASP A 426 -19.78 -8.64 13.83
N TYR A 427 -18.58 -9.18 13.51
CA TYR A 427 -18.34 -9.85 12.23
C TYR A 427 -17.66 -11.22 12.32
N ALA A 428 -16.87 -11.45 13.39
CA ALA A 428 -16.01 -12.61 13.46
C ALA A 428 -16.77 -13.91 13.71
N SER A 429 -16.28 -14.99 13.11
CA SER A 429 -16.69 -16.36 13.45
C SER A 429 -16.28 -16.75 14.87
N ASP A 430 -16.88 -17.81 15.39
CA ASP A 430 -16.54 -18.31 16.73
C ASP A 430 -15.08 -18.77 16.83
N THR A 431 -14.53 -19.34 15.75
CA THR A 431 -13.11 -19.72 15.68
C THR A 431 -12.21 -18.49 15.82
N THR A 432 -12.49 -17.42 15.08
CA THR A 432 -11.73 -16.18 15.13
C THR A 432 -11.83 -15.50 16.50
N LYS A 433 -13.01 -15.53 17.13
CA LYS A 433 -13.21 -15.05 18.52
C LYS A 433 -12.35 -15.84 19.51
N GLU A 434 -12.29 -17.16 19.37
CA GLU A 434 -11.49 -18.00 20.27
C GLU A 434 -9.99 -17.69 20.16
N THR A 435 -9.45 -17.64 18.92
CA THR A 435 -8.05 -17.28 18.63
C THR A 435 -7.68 -15.91 19.24
N SER A 436 -8.61 -14.97 19.25
CA SER A 436 -8.37 -13.59 19.72
C SER A 436 -8.16 -13.46 21.22
N LYS A 437 -8.67 -14.38 22.05
CA LYS A 437 -8.71 -14.22 23.52
C LYS A 437 -7.34 -13.99 24.15
N GLN A 438 -6.37 -14.85 23.82
CA GLN A 438 -5.02 -14.75 24.36
C GLN A 438 -4.27 -13.55 23.78
N LEU A 439 -4.45 -13.27 22.48
CA LEU A 439 -3.81 -12.15 21.84
C LEU A 439 -4.25 -10.82 22.47
N LEU A 440 -5.55 -10.58 22.64
CA LEU A 440 -6.06 -9.34 23.22
C LEU A 440 -5.55 -9.11 24.64
N LEU A 441 -5.52 -10.16 25.48
CA LEU A 441 -4.97 -10.07 26.84
C LEU A 441 -3.49 -9.65 26.80
N LYS A 442 -2.69 -10.30 25.96
CA LYS A 442 -1.27 -9.99 25.77
C LYS A 442 -1.09 -8.54 25.29
N GLU A 443 -1.86 -8.12 24.29
CA GLU A 443 -1.73 -6.77 23.72
C GLU A 443 -2.10 -5.66 24.70
N ILE A 444 -3.12 -5.88 25.54
CA ILE A 444 -3.49 -4.96 26.65
C ILE A 444 -2.34 -4.85 27.67
N GLU A 445 -1.67 -5.95 27.99
CA GLU A 445 -0.54 -5.95 28.94
C GLU A 445 0.68 -5.21 28.40
N THR A 446 0.85 -5.11 27.09
CA THR A 446 1.96 -4.37 26.46
C THR A 446 1.78 -2.85 26.55
N LEU A 447 0.59 -2.34 26.88
CA LEU A 447 0.33 -0.92 27.05
C LEU A 447 1.04 -0.41 28.31
N LYS A 448 2.05 0.43 28.13
CA LYS A 448 2.92 0.93 29.19
C LYS A 448 2.27 2.03 30.03
N ASP A 449 1.37 2.82 29.45
CA ASP A 449 0.68 3.90 30.14
C ASP A 449 -0.61 3.36 30.80
N GLU A 450 -0.62 3.32 32.13
CA GLU A 450 -1.76 2.81 32.91
C GLU A 450 -3.05 3.59 32.68
N LYS A 451 -3.01 4.89 32.33
CA LYS A 451 -4.20 5.67 32.01
C LYS A 451 -4.79 5.20 30.67
N ILE A 452 -3.94 5.05 29.64
CA ILE A 452 -4.36 4.53 28.34
C ILE A 452 -4.88 3.12 28.49
N LYS A 453 -4.20 2.26 29.25
CA LYS A 453 -4.61 0.87 29.51
C LYS A 453 -6.02 0.81 30.13
N ASN A 454 -6.28 1.62 31.17
CA ASN A 454 -7.58 1.68 31.83
C ASN A 454 -8.70 2.17 30.89
N ILE A 455 -8.42 3.21 30.05
CA ILE A 455 -9.37 3.70 29.05
C ILE A 455 -9.65 2.59 28.01
N VAL A 456 -8.65 1.87 27.55
CA VAL A 456 -8.84 0.76 26.61
C VAL A 456 -9.73 -0.31 27.25
N ILE A 457 -9.45 -0.76 28.48
CA ILE A 457 -10.25 -1.77 29.18
C ILE A 457 -11.70 -1.34 29.33
N GLU A 458 -11.95 -0.08 29.68
CA GLU A 458 -13.29 0.49 29.77
C GLU A 458 -13.98 0.50 28.41
N ASN A 459 -13.31 0.97 27.37
CA ASN A 459 -13.85 1.02 26.02
C ASN A 459 -14.14 -0.38 25.44
N LEU A 460 -13.32 -1.40 25.77
CA LEU A 460 -13.61 -2.79 25.37
C LEU A 460 -14.95 -3.28 25.95
N LYS A 461 -15.27 -2.93 27.20
CA LYS A 461 -16.57 -3.24 27.82
C LYS A 461 -17.72 -2.48 27.13
N ARG A 462 -17.50 -1.21 26.79
CA ARG A 462 -18.48 -0.39 26.07
C ARG A 462 -18.76 -0.93 24.67
N ILE A 463 -17.71 -1.45 23.98
CA ILE A 463 -17.86 -2.13 22.68
C ILE A 463 -18.75 -3.38 22.83
N GLU A 464 -18.56 -4.18 23.87
CA GLU A 464 -19.43 -5.33 24.17
C GLU A 464 -20.88 -4.92 24.38
N ASN A 465 -21.13 -3.73 24.95
CA ASN A 465 -22.45 -3.17 25.17
C ASN A 465 -23.02 -2.43 23.93
N GLY A 466 -22.36 -2.51 22.78
CA GLY A 466 -22.85 -1.99 21.50
C GLY A 466 -22.32 -0.62 21.08
N GLU A 467 -21.48 0.03 21.88
CA GLU A 467 -20.84 1.28 21.47
C GLU A 467 -19.72 1.03 20.46
N ARG A 468 -19.46 1.99 19.57
CA ARG A 468 -18.47 1.89 18.47
C ARG A 468 -17.72 3.21 18.27
N ASP A 469 -16.66 3.14 17.46
CA ASP A 469 -15.88 4.29 16.96
C ASP A 469 -15.04 4.98 18.04
N PHE A 470 -14.48 4.19 18.94
CA PHE A 470 -13.51 4.68 19.92
C PHE A 470 -12.16 4.94 19.24
N LYS A 471 -11.51 6.05 19.60
CA LYS A 471 -10.22 6.45 19.06
C LYS A 471 -9.45 7.37 20.00
N PHE A 472 -8.11 7.24 19.96
CA PHE A 472 -7.15 8.12 20.62
C PHE A 472 -6.62 9.16 19.65
#